data_eed73340b80170a976ae65b574e6eb01
#
_entry.id   eed73340b80170a976ae65b574e6eb01
#
_cell.length_a   1.000
_cell.length_b   1.000
_cell.length_c   1.000
_cell.angle_alpha   90.00
_cell.angle_beta   90.00
_cell.angle_gamma   90.00
#
_symmetry.space_group_name_H-M   'P 1'
#
loop_
_entity.id
_entity.type
_entity.pdbx_description
1 polymer ?
#
loop_
_entity_poly.entity_id
_entity_poly.type
_entity_poly.pdbx_seq_one_letter_code
_entity_poly.pdbx_strand_id
1 'polypeptide(L)'
;VKIPGPLRDARFVERPNRFLTVVDIDGKHVKSHLPDPGRLKELLVPGAQLKVRPRDSQSSHRRTSWTTLLVKKGRNWVSIDSTLPNRFVQSLFVNGELSIFDLYTLVRREVTVGSHRFDFLLKKNGKPYYLEVKSVTFVEEGVCMFPDAVTERGAKHALALANMEKSGVKAGILFVC
;
A
#
# COMPACT_ATOMS: atom_id res chain seq x y z
N VAL A 1 -11.95 -0.41 -5.52
CA VAL A 1 -11.44 -1.78 -5.25
C VAL A 1 -12.12 -2.35 -4.00
N LYS A 2 -12.54 -3.61 -4.05
CA LYS A 2 -13.17 -4.27 -2.91
C LYS A 2 -12.10 -4.95 -2.04
N ILE A 3 -12.16 -4.73 -0.71
CA ILE A 3 -11.35 -5.50 0.25
C ILE A 3 -12.06 -6.84 0.46
N PRO A 4 -11.43 -7.97 0.14
CA PRO A 4 -12.08 -9.27 0.26
C PRO A 4 -12.30 -9.64 1.73
N GLY A 5 -13.50 -10.12 2.05
CA GLY A 5 -13.89 -10.62 3.36
C GLY A 5 -13.81 -12.15 3.48
N PRO A 6 -14.29 -12.67 4.62
CA PRO A 6 -14.93 -11.95 5.71
C PRO A 6 -13.96 -11.13 6.55
N LEU A 7 -14.40 -9.96 7.03
CA LEU A 7 -13.64 -9.14 7.97
C LEU A 7 -14.19 -9.30 9.38
N ARG A 8 -13.32 -9.38 10.38
CA ARG A 8 -13.65 -9.38 11.79
C ARG A 8 -13.16 -8.11 12.45
N ASP A 9 -13.89 -7.67 13.45
CA ASP A 9 -13.45 -6.60 14.35
C ASP A 9 -12.36 -7.12 15.29
N ALA A 10 -11.39 -6.25 15.56
CA ALA A 10 -10.33 -6.52 16.51
C ALA A 10 -9.85 -5.22 17.15
N ARG A 11 -9.06 -5.32 18.20
CA ARG A 11 -8.35 -4.20 18.82
C ARG A 11 -6.86 -4.44 18.77
N PHE A 12 -6.11 -3.38 18.46
CA PHE A 12 -4.66 -3.43 18.48
C PHE A 12 -4.16 -3.55 19.93
N VAL A 13 -3.26 -4.50 20.17
CA VAL A 13 -2.59 -4.69 21.46
C VAL A 13 -1.15 -4.21 21.38
N GLU A 14 -0.35 -4.86 20.51
CA GLU A 14 1.06 -4.52 20.33
C GLU A 14 1.58 -4.91 18.95
N ARG A 15 2.75 -4.39 18.60
CA ARG A 15 3.45 -4.70 17.34
C ARG A 15 4.87 -5.22 17.64
N PRO A 16 5.06 -6.53 17.81
CA PRO A 16 6.35 -7.13 18.13
C PRO A 16 7.43 -6.89 17.07
N ASN A 17 7.03 -6.80 15.79
CA ASN A 17 7.92 -6.45 14.69
C ASN A 17 7.14 -5.84 13.53
N ARG A 18 7.86 -5.40 12.47
CA ARG A 18 7.25 -4.70 11.32
C ARG A 18 6.17 -5.48 10.56
N PHE A 19 6.12 -6.80 10.68
CA PHE A 19 5.20 -7.66 9.95
C PHE A 19 4.22 -8.43 10.85
N LEU A 20 4.23 -8.14 12.16
CA LEU A 20 3.42 -8.86 13.13
C LEU A 20 2.73 -7.88 14.08
N THR A 21 1.43 -8.06 14.24
CA THR A 21 0.64 -7.44 15.29
C THR A 21 0.07 -8.51 16.23
N VAL A 22 -0.08 -8.17 17.49
CA VAL A 22 -0.96 -8.87 18.42
C VAL A 22 -2.25 -8.09 18.48
N VAL A 23 -3.36 -8.77 18.28
CA VAL A 23 -4.69 -8.17 18.27
C VAL A 23 -5.62 -8.94 19.20
N ASP A 24 -6.54 -8.22 19.81
CA ASP A 24 -7.62 -8.80 20.60
C ASP A 24 -8.83 -9.05 19.68
N ILE A 25 -9.28 -10.30 19.63
CA ILE A 25 -10.52 -10.72 18.96
C ILE A 25 -11.37 -11.44 19.99
N ASP A 26 -12.50 -10.86 20.36
CA ASP A 26 -13.46 -11.42 21.32
C ASP A 26 -12.79 -11.82 22.66
N GLY A 27 -11.91 -10.96 23.18
CA GLY A 27 -11.18 -11.17 24.44
C GLY A 27 -9.95 -12.11 24.35
N LYS A 28 -9.59 -12.53 23.15
CA LYS A 28 -8.42 -13.41 22.93
C LYS A 28 -7.33 -12.69 22.17
N HIS A 29 -6.11 -12.70 22.72
CA HIS A 29 -4.94 -12.17 22.05
C HIS A 29 -4.41 -13.16 21.01
N VAL A 30 -4.39 -12.75 19.76
CA VAL A 30 -3.91 -13.58 18.64
C VAL A 30 -2.88 -12.85 17.79
N LYS A 31 -1.97 -13.60 17.19
CA LYS A 31 -0.97 -13.06 16.26
C LYS A 31 -1.60 -12.87 14.88
N SER A 32 -1.42 -11.68 14.31
CA SER A 32 -1.92 -11.29 13.00
C SER A 32 -0.79 -10.76 12.12
N HIS A 33 -0.73 -11.20 10.87
CA HIS A 33 0.21 -10.67 9.90
C HIS A 33 -0.15 -9.22 9.55
N LEU A 34 0.84 -8.33 9.57
CA LEU A 34 0.72 -6.95 9.10
C LEU A 34 1.45 -6.83 7.76
N PRO A 35 0.73 -6.62 6.63
CA PRO A 35 1.36 -6.56 5.32
C PRO A 35 2.08 -5.24 5.04
N ASP A 36 1.93 -4.24 5.89
CA ASP A 36 2.59 -2.94 5.75
C ASP A 36 3.84 -2.84 6.65
N PRO A 37 5.04 -2.66 6.07
CA PRO A 37 6.28 -2.50 6.85
C PRO A 37 6.50 -1.09 7.40
N GLY A 38 5.66 -0.10 7.05
CA GLY A 38 5.69 1.28 7.54
C GLY A 38 5.66 1.38 9.06
N ARG A 39 6.02 2.51 9.61
CA ARG A 39 6.03 2.68 11.08
C ARG A 39 4.64 2.68 11.69
N LEU A 40 3.69 3.37 11.05
CA LEU A 40 2.26 3.42 11.41
C LEU A 40 2.02 3.77 12.90
N LYS A 41 2.93 4.54 13.52
CA LYS A 41 2.88 4.83 14.97
C LYS A 41 1.63 5.61 15.37
N GLU A 42 1.17 6.49 14.49
CA GLU A 42 -0.01 7.34 14.66
C GLU A 42 -1.33 6.60 14.46
N LEU A 43 -1.26 5.40 13.89
CA LEU A 43 -2.40 4.54 13.59
C LEU A 43 -2.49 3.34 14.55
N LEU A 44 -1.37 2.67 14.78
CA LEU A 44 -1.31 1.46 15.62
C LEU A 44 -1.01 1.83 17.07
N VAL A 45 -1.96 2.51 17.70
CA VAL A 45 -1.94 2.81 19.13
C VAL A 45 -2.73 1.77 19.93
N PRO A 46 -2.34 1.41 21.17
CA PRO A 46 -3.07 0.43 21.98
C PRO A 46 -4.58 0.72 22.03
N GLY A 47 -5.39 -0.32 21.78
CA GLY A 47 -6.85 -0.20 21.72
C GLY A 47 -7.42 0.28 20.39
N ALA A 48 -6.60 0.70 19.40
CA ALA A 48 -7.09 1.09 18.09
C ALA A 48 -7.98 0.01 17.46
N GLN A 49 -9.11 0.42 16.88
CA GLN A 49 -10.02 -0.49 16.21
C GLN A 49 -9.42 -0.95 14.87
N LEU A 50 -9.45 -2.25 14.65
CA LEU A 50 -8.92 -2.89 13.47
C LEU A 50 -9.97 -3.71 12.74
N LYS A 51 -9.76 -3.91 11.43
CA LYS A 51 -10.38 -4.99 10.67
C LYS A 51 -9.30 -6.00 10.30
N VAL A 52 -9.54 -7.23 10.70
CA VAL A 52 -8.67 -8.37 10.40
C VAL A 52 -9.41 -9.39 9.55
N ARG A 53 -8.66 -10.14 8.74
CA ARG A 53 -9.21 -11.21 7.91
C ARG A 53 -8.62 -12.54 8.35
N PRO A 54 -9.44 -13.59 8.54
CA PRO A 54 -8.94 -14.94 8.72
C PRO A 54 -8.18 -15.37 7.46
N ARG A 55 -7.15 -16.16 7.64
CA ARG A 55 -6.43 -16.76 6.52
C ARG A 55 -7.00 -18.14 6.21
N ASP A 56 -7.00 -18.48 4.94
CA ASP A 56 -7.36 -19.82 4.52
C ASP A 56 -6.31 -20.82 5.03
N SER A 57 -6.78 -21.90 5.62
CA SER A 57 -5.97 -22.94 6.27
C SER A 57 -5.01 -23.67 5.32
N GLN A 58 -5.17 -23.52 4.01
CA GLN A 58 -4.36 -24.20 2.99
C GLN A 58 -2.95 -23.62 2.80
N SER A 59 -2.61 -22.47 3.37
CA SER A 59 -1.25 -21.91 3.24
C SER A 59 -0.36 -22.33 4.42
N SER A 60 0.25 -23.49 4.34
CA SER A 60 0.99 -24.20 5.41
C SER A 60 2.27 -23.51 5.95
N HIS A 61 2.74 -22.41 5.32
CA HIS A 61 4.06 -21.85 5.67
C HIS A 61 4.05 -20.58 6.54
N ARG A 62 2.90 -20.04 6.96
CA ARG A 62 2.88 -18.82 7.77
C ARG A 62 2.34 -19.06 9.17
N ARG A 63 3.05 -18.48 10.17
CA ARG A 63 2.82 -18.64 11.62
C ARG A 63 1.61 -17.84 12.16
N THR A 64 0.79 -17.21 11.31
CA THR A 64 -0.32 -16.39 11.74
C THR A 64 -1.61 -16.80 11.03
N SER A 65 -2.70 -16.93 11.80
CA SER A 65 -4.03 -17.29 11.28
C SER A 65 -4.85 -16.08 10.82
N TRP A 66 -4.33 -14.86 11.03
CA TRP A 66 -5.02 -13.61 10.71
C TRP A 66 -4.12 -12.66 9.93
N THR A 67 -4.75 -11.72 9.21
CA THR A 67 -4.09 -10.59 8.54
C THR A 67 -4.79 -9.31 8.94
N THR A 68 -4.03 -8.33 9.42
CA THR A 68 -4.51 -6.98 9.78
C THR A 68 -4.55 -6.14 8.51
N LEU A 69 -5.72 -5.61 8.15
CA LEU A 69 -5.93 -4.92 6.87
C LEU A 69 -6.30 -3.46 7.00
N LEU A 70 -7.11 -3.11 8.00
CA LEU A 70 -7.58 -1.74 8.21
C LEU A 70 -7.41 -1.34 9.66
N VAL A 71 -7.17 -0.04 9.87
CA VAL A 71 -7.18 0.61 11.17
C VAL A 71 -8.11 1.82 11.13
N LYS A 72 -8.85 2.06 12.20
CA LYS A 72 -9.75 3.20 12.30
C LYS A 72 -9.00 4.43 12.80
N LYS A 73 -9.10 5.54 12.06
CA LYS A 73 -8.59 6.85 12.47
C LYS A 73 -9.76 7.86 12.41
N GLY A 74 -10.23 8.31 13.56
CA GLY A 74 -11.43 9.14 13.63
C GLY A 74 -12.66 8.42 13.04
N ARG A 75 -13.25 9.02 12.00
CA ARG A 75 -14.40 8.43 11.27
C ARG A 75 -14.01 7.51 10.12
N ASN A 76 -12.74 7.50 9.74
CA ASN A 76 -12.25 6.83 8.53
C ASN A 76 -11.60 5.48 8.86
N TRP A 77 -11.67 4.55 7.90
CA TRP A 77 -10.88 3.35 7.87
C TRP A 77 -9.69 3.55 6.94
N VAL A 78 -8.49 3.40 7.47
CA VAL A 78 -7.22 3.52 6.74
C VAL A 78 -6.72 2.12 6.41
N SER A 79 -6.40 1.89 5.15
CA SER A 79 -5.77 0.62 4.74
C SER A 79 -4.32 0.58 5.17
N ILE A 80 -3.95 -0.52 5.80
CA ILE A 80 -2.58 -0.89 6.13
C ILE A 80 -2.18 -2.19 5.42
N ASP A 81 -2.70 -2.37 4.21
CA ASP A 81 -2.30 -3.37 3.24
C ASP A 81 -1.48 -2.70 2.13
N SER A 82 -0.15 -2.82 2.18
CA SER A 82 0.76 -2.19 1.22
C SER A 82 0.55 -2.63 -0.24
N THR A 83 -0.24 -3.67 -0.49
CA THR A 83 -0.59 -4.13 -1.85
C THR A 83 -1.87 -3.48 -2.38
N LEU A 84 -2.68 -2.89 -1.50
CA LEU A 84 -3.98 -2.31 -1.88
C LEU A 84 -3.85 -1.11 -2.83
N PRO A 85 -2.91 -0.15 -2.63
CA PRO A 85 -2.77 1.00 -3.51
C PRO A 85 -2.52 0.60 -4.97
N ASN A 86 -1.64 -0.37 -5.22
CA ASN A 86 -1.35 -0.84 -6.58
C ASN A 86 -2.55 -1.56 -7.22
N ARG A 87 -3.32 -2.33 -6.44
CA ARG A 87 -4.57 -2.96 -6.93
C ARG A 87 -5.65 -1.91 -7.21
N PHE A 88 -5.73 -0.89 -6.38
CA PHE A 88 -6.65 0.23 -6.56
C PHE A 88 -6.34 1.01 -7.84
N VAL A 89 -5.09 1.45 -8.00
CA VAL A 89 -4.64 2.17 -9.21
C VAL A 89 -4.85 1.33 -10.47
N GLN A 90 -4.55 0.02 -10.41
CA GLN A 90 -4.84 -0.88 -11.52
C GLN A 90 -6.33 -0.91 -11.88
N SER A 91 -7.22 -0.97 -10.87
CA SER A 91 -8.67 -0.97 -11.14
C SER A 91 -9.13 0.33 -11.79
N LEU A 92 -8.56 1.48 -11.39
CA LEU A 92 -8.87 2.77 -12.01
C LEU A 92 -8.43 2.82 -13.49
N PHE A 93 -7.25 2.26 -13.83
CA PHE A 93 -6.82 2.15 -15.22
C PHE A 93 -7.75 1.26 -16.05
N VAL A 94 -8.13 0.09 -15.51
CA VAL A 94 -9.02 -0.86 -16.21
C VAL A 94 -10.40 -0.25 -16.46
N ASN A 95 -10.89 0.54 -15.51
CA ASN A 95 -12.22 1.17 -15.60
C ASN A 95 -12.22 2.52 -16.34
N GLY A 96 -11.06 3.09 -16.71
CA GLY A 96 -10.95 4.43 -17.26
C GLY A 96 -11.32 5.54 -16.27
N GLU A 97 -11.09 5.32 -14.97
CA GLU A 97 -11.49 6.25 -13.91
C GLU A 97 -10.34 7.19 -13.46
N LEU A 98 -9.17 7.14 -14.14
CA LEU A 98 -8.00 7.92 -13.79
C LEU A 98 -7.73 9.00 -14.84
N SER A 99 -8.52 10.08 -14.81
CA SER A 99 -8.57 11.13 -15.85
C SER A 99 -7.22 11.76 -16.19
N ILE A 100 -6.32 11.92 -15.23
CA ILE A 100 -4.95 12.43 -15.49
C ILE A 100 -4.15 11.54 -16.44
N PHE A 101 -4.58 10.30 -16.66
CA PHE A 101 -3.98 9.32 -17.56
C PHE A 101 -4.90 8.85 -18.68
N ASP A 102 -5.97 9.59 -19.02
CA ASP A 102 -6.96 9.22 -20.07
C ASP A 102 -6.33 8.87 -21.42
N LEU A 103 -5.22 9.52 -21.76
CA LEU A 103 -4.50 9.28 -23.02
C LEU A 103 -3.43 8.19 -22.92
N TYR A 104 -3.34 7.49 -21.77
CA TYR A 104 -2.37 6.46 -21.55
C TYR A 104 -3.02 5.09 -21.53
N THR A 105 -2.34 4.11 -22.11
CA THR A 105 -2.75 2.71 -22.03
C THR A 105 -1.87 1.99 -21.02
N LEU A 106 -2.45 1.25 -20.08
CA LEU A 106 -1.74 0.36 -19.19
C LEU A 106 -1.20 -0.83 -20.00
N VAL A 107 0.14 -0.95 -20.05
CA VAL A 107 0.82 -2.02 -20.81
C VAL A 107 1.14 -3.18 -19.90
N ARG A 108 1.75 -2.90 -18.75
CA ARG A 108 2.29 -3.94 -17.86
C ARG A 108 2.47 -3.42 -16.44
N ARG A 109 2.34 -4.32 -15.49
CA ARG A 109 2.70 -4.10 -14.08
C ARG A 109 4.09 -4.65 -13.78
N GLU A 110 4.68 -4.13 -12.69
CA GLU A 110 5.94 -4.62 -12.12
C GLU A 110 7.06 -4.74 -13.18
N VAL A 111 7.43 -3.59 -13.75
CA VAL A 111 8.40 -3.49 -14.85
C VAL A 111 9.79 -3.22 -14.31
N THR A 112 10.73 -4.09 -14.64
CA THR A 112 12.15 -3.90 -14.30
C THR A 112 12.85 -3.08 -15.36
N VAL A 113 13.56 -2.02 -14.93
CA VAL A 113 14.42 -1.19 -15.75
C VAL A 113 15.76 -1.02 -15.01
N GLY A 114 16.81 -1.60 -15.53
CA GLY A 114 18.10 -1.68 -14.83
C GLY A 114 17.95 -2.42 -13.49
N SER A 115 18.33 -1.79 -12.40
CA SER A 115 18.21 -2.33 -11.04
C SER A 115 16.91 -1.96 -10.34
N HIS A 116 16.00 -1.22 -11.01
CA HIS A 116 14.77 -0.73 -10.43
C HIS A 116 13.55 -1.49 -10.95
N ARG A 117 12.55 -1.74 -10.09
CA ARG A 117 11.25 -2.30 -10.49
C ARG A 117 10.18 -1.28 -10.17
N PHE A 118 9.54 -0.76 -11.21
CA PHE A 118 8.44 0.20 -11.14
C PHE A 118 7.08 -0.50 -11.20
N ASP A 119 6.07 0.12 -10.60
CA ASP A 119 4.76 -0.51 -10.42
C ASP A 119 4.00 -0.66 -11.74
N PHE A 120 4.07 0.35 -12.64
CA PHE A 120 3.35 0.32 -13.91
C PHE A 120 4.17 0.88 -15.07
N LEU A 121 4.03 0.24 -16.23
CA LEU A 121 4.38 0.79 -17.53
C LEU A 121 3.10 1.18 -18.25
N LEU A 122 3.01 2.45 -18.59
CA LEU A 122 1.96 3.01 -19.44
C LEU A 122 2.57 3.40 -20.81
N LYS A 123 1.72 3.59 -21.82
CA LYS A 123 2.11 4.15 -23.11
C LYS A 123 1.14 5.24 -23.54
N LYS A 124 1.69 6.31 -24.14
CA LYS A 124 0.96 7.35 -24.86
C LYS A 124 1.65 7.61 -26.18
N ASN A 125 0.92 7.49 -27.31
CA ASN A 125 1.46 7.65 -28.65
C ASN A 125 2.74 6.83 -28.88
N GLY A 126 2.74 5.57 -28.42
CA GLY A 126 3.88 4.65 -28.53
C GLY A 126 5.02 4.89 -27.54
N LYS A 127 5.06 6.04 -26.87
CA LYS A 127 6.12 6.40 -25.92
C LYS A 127 5.83 5.83 -24.52
N PRO A 128 6.85 5.27 -23.82
CA PRO A 128 6.69 4.73 -22.48
C PRO A 128 6.53 5.83 -21.42
N TYR A 129 5.78 5.51 -20.37
CA TYR A 129 5.69 6.27 -19.14
C TYR A 129 5.80 5.29 -17.95
N TYR A 130 6.75 5.49 -17.08
CA TYR A 130 6.96 4.65 -15.90
C TYR A 130 6.32 5.30 -14.67
N LEU A 131 5.43 4.57 -14.01
CA LEU A 131 4.69 5.06 -12.86
C LEU A 131 5.01 4.22 -11.63
N GLU A 132 5.39 4.91 -10.56
CA GLU A 132 5.54 4.35 -9.21
C GLU A 132 4.37 4.80 -8.35
N VAL A 133 3.78 3.90 -7.57
CA VAL A 133 2.68 4.20 -6.64
C VAL A 133 3.21 4.21 -5.22
N LYS A 134 2.83 5.21 -4.46
CA LYS A 134 3.16 5.33 -3.04
C LYS A 134 1.90 5.45 -2.20
N SER A 135 1.75 4.59 -1.21
CA SER A 135 0.71 4.73 -0.19
C SER A 135 1.08 5.84 0.78
N VAL A 136 0.13 6.70 1.09
CA VAL A 136 0.27 7.74 2.13
C VAL A 136 -0.76 7.48 3.20
N THR A 137 -0.31 7.02 4.36
CA THR A 137 -1.15 6.72 5.52
C THR A 137 -1.04 7.78 6.61
N PHE A 138 -0.01 8.63 6.53
CA PHE A 138 0.18 9.71 7.48
C PHE A 138 -0.50 10.99 7.00
N VAL A 139 -1.55 11.39 7.74
CA VAL A 139 -2.32 12.62 7.45
C VAL A 139 -2.43 13.42 8.73
N GLU A 140 -2.03 14.69 8.68
CA GLU A 140 -2.13 15.65 9.77
C GLU A 140 -2.75 16.94 9.24
N GLU A 141 -3.76 17.45 9.93
CA GLU A 141 -4.50 18.67 9.56
C GLU A 141 -4.98 18.70 8.09
N GLY A 142 -5.36 17.53 7.55
CA GLY A 142 -5.80 17.39 6.16
C GLY A 142 -4.67 17.35 5.13
N VAL A 143 -3.41 17.38 5.56
CA VAL A 143 -2.24 17.28 4.70
C VAL A 143 -1.70 15.86 4.72
N CYS A 144 -1.61 15.24 3.54
CA CYS A 144 -0.97 13.93 3.36
C CYS A 144 0.54 14.10 3.32
N MET A 145 1.25 13.36 4.17
CA MET A 145 2.71 13.46 4.27
C MET A 145 3.38 12.14 3.90
N PHE A 146 4.41 12.24 3.07
CA PHE A 146 5.23 11.09 2.67
C PHE A 146 6.72 11.50 2.60
N PRO A 147 7.64 10.65 3.05
CA PRO A 147 7.42 9.37 3.72
C PRO A 147 7.08 9.53 5.21
N ASP A 148 6.38 8.56 5.79
CA ASP A 148 6.15 8.44 7.24
C ASP A 148 7.45 8.14 8.02
N ALA A 149 8.47 7.66 7.30
CA ALA A 149 9.81 7.42 7.80
C ALA A 149 10.84 7.52 6.67
N VAL A 150 12.06 7.95 7.01
CA VAL A 150 13.19 7.96 6.06
C VAL A 150 13.37 6.57 5.44
N THR A 151 13.37 6.50 4.11
CA THR A 151 13.52 5.27 3.34
C THR A 151 14.51 5.45 2.19
N GLU A 152 15.65 4.76 2.28
CA GLU A 152 16.64 4.75 1.20
C GLU A 152 16.06 4.20 -0.11
N ARG A 153 15.20 3.19 -0.04
CA ARG A 153 14.55 2.62 -1.22
C ARG A 153 13.64 3.62 -1.90
N GLY A 154 12.88 4.40 -1.10
CA GLY A 154 12.02 5.46 -1.64
C GLY A 154 12.82 6.54 -2.35
N ALA A 155 13.92 6.99 -1.75
CA ALA A 155 14.84 7.97 -2.35
C ALA A 155 15.46 7.44 -3.65
N LYS A 156 15.94 6.18 -3.68
CA LYS A 156 16.50 5.54 -4.88
C LYS A 156 15.49 5.48 -6.02
N HIS A 157 14.22 5.12 -5.74
CA HIS A 157 13.16 5.10 -6.77
C HIS A 157 12.86 6.51 -7.30
N ALA A 158 12.76 7.52 -6.43
CA ALA A 158 12.53 8.91 -6.85
C ALA A 158 13.67 9.44 -7.73
N LEU A 159 14.91 9.19 -7.35
CA LEU A 159 16.09 9.56 -8.15
C LEU A 159 16.13 8.84 -9.50
N ALA A 160 15.78 7.55 -9.53
CA ALA A 160 15.73 6.80 -10.79
C ALA A 160 14.69 7.39 -11.75
N LEU A 161 13.48 7.71 -11.27
CA LEU A 161 12.43 8.36 -12.07
C LEU A 161 12.88 9.75 -12.55
N ALA A 162 13.50 10.55 -11.68
CA ALA A 162 14.04 11.87 -12.06
C ALA A 162 15.12 11.76 -13.15
N ASN A 163 16.00 10.76 -13.07
CA ASN A 163 17.03 10.52 -14.10
C ASN A 163 16.39 10.07 -15.43
N MET A 164 15.33 9.26 -15.40
CA MET A 164 14.56 8.89 -16.59
C MET A 164 13.97 10.14 -17.26
N GLU A 165 13.33 11.03 -16.51
CA GLU A 165 12.81 12.30 -17.04
C GLU A 165 13.91 13.16 -17.67
N LYS A 166 15.07 13.29 -17.03
CA LYS A 166 16.22 14.02 -17.58
C LYS A 166 16.75 13.41 -18.90
N SER A 167 16.62 12.09 -19.07
CA SER A 167 17.00 11.39 -20.30
C SER A 167 15.89 11.37 -21.37
N GLY A 168 14.78 12.07 -21.14
CA GLY A 168 13.67 12.16 -22.08
C GLY A 168 12.64 11.03 -22.00
N VAL A 169 12.80 10.11 -21.03
CA VAL A 169 11.82 9.04 -20.77
C VAL A 169 10.84 9.50 -19.69
N LYS A 170 9.55 9.54 -20.03
CA LYS A 170 8.52 10.01 -19.11
C LYS A 170 8.33 9.07 -17.91
N ALA A 171 8.29 9.66 -16.73
CA ALA A 171 8.11 8.92 -15.47
C ALA A 171 7.41 9.78 -14.40
N GLY A 172 6.87 9.15 -13.36
CA GLY A 172 6.23 9.87 -12.26
C GLY A 172 5.91 9.02 -11.05
N ILE A 173 5.47 9.70 -9.98
CA ILE A 173 5.00 9.07 -8.76
C ILE A 173 3.54 9.45 -8.54
N LEU A 174 2.70 8.46 -8.24
CA LEU A 174 1.31 8.64 -7.85
C LEU A 174 1.17 8.33 -6.36
N PHE A 175 0.80 9.35 -5.59
CA PHE A 175 0.48 9.19 -4.18
C PHE A 175 -1.00 8.83 -4.02
N VAL A 176 -1.27 7.79 -3.23
CA VAL A 176 -2.61 7.32 -2.87
C VAL A 176 -2.79 7.54 -1.38
N CYS A 177 -3.75 8.41 -1.03
CA CYS A 177 -4.12 8.78 0.34
C CYS A 177 -5.45 8.14 0.75
#